data_770d307e26ba3384882ea4fe59d8d700
#
_entry.id   770d307e26ba3384882ea4fe59d8d700
#
_cell.length_a   1.000
_cell.length_b   1.000
_cell.length_c   1.000
_cell.angle_alpha   90.00
_cell.angle_beta   90.00
_cell.angle_gamma   90.00
#
_symmetry.space_group_name_H-M   'P 1'
#
loop_
_entity.id
_entity.type
_entity.pdbx_description
1 polymer ?
#
loop_
_entity_poly.entity_id
_entity_poly.type
_entity_poly.pdbx_seq_one_letter_code
_entity_poly.pdbx_strand_id
1 'polypeptide(L)'
;MSTSSNDQGRAYEYAWINTLYKALHEIRNTRIVNNSSLDANKRAWMVMSDEMQELFEISADSAVDTILELEPLMSENDGDELLLEFQQDDAGTKGDVRDIVVKRNDIHWEVGLSIKHNHEAVKHSRLSHGLDFGKEWFGIPCSKDYWNAVKPIFDRLKGEKSKGIKWSEIDDKEGTVYIPLLQAFMDEIHRAYATDTDMPKKMVEYLIGTRDYYKVVSRDGKRLTLIHTFNVHGTLNKPSKIKVSAITVPIVELPTELVALRFKTGSTNTVEMYLNNGWQLSFRIHNASTKVEPSLKFDVQFIGMPVSVLNIECKWK
;
A
#
# COMPACT_ATOMS: atom_id res chain seq x y z
N MET A 1 11.31 -22.67 -12.63
CA MET A 1 11.34 -22.31 -11.20
C MET A 1 10.23 -21.28 -10.99
N SER A 2 9.39 -21.41 -9.97
CA SER A 2 8.39 -20.36 -9.71
C SER A 2 9.11 -19.14 -9.13
N THR A 3 8.97 -18.00 -9.78
CA THR A 3 9.46 -16.70 -9.28
C THR A 3 8.72 -16.32 -7.99
N SER A 4 9.42 -15.70 -7.04
CA SER A 4 8.79 -15.29 -5.79
C SER A 4 7.81 -14.12 -6.03
N SER A 5 6.79 -13.99 -5.18
CA SER A 5 5.86 -12.85 -5.24
C SER A 5 6.58 -11.50 -5.11
N ASN A 6 7.69 -11.45 -4.37
CA ASN A 6 8.50 -10.25 -4.23
C ASN A 6 9.22 -9.90 -5.55
N ASP A 7 9.74 -10.90 -6.28
CA ASP A 7 10.38 -10.67 -7.58
C ASP A 7 9.37 -10.21 -8.63
N GLN A 8 8.15 -10.75 -8.61
CA GLN A 8 7.06 -10.30 -9.49
C GLN A 8 6.69 -8.83 -9.23
N GLY A 9 6.59 -8.42 -7.96
CA GLY A 9 6.35 -7.02 -7.59
C GLY A 9 7.44 -6.09 -8.14
N ARG A 10 8.70 -6.41 -7.88
CA ARG A 10 9.86 -5.63 -8.37
C ARG A 10 9.96 -5.60 -9.90
N ALA A 11 9.67 -6.70 -10.56
CA ALA A 11 9.66 -6.77 -12.02
C ALA A 11 8.54 -5.89 -12.61
N TYR A 12 7.37 -5.86 -11.99
CA TYR A 12 6.26 -5.02 -12.42
C TYR A 12 6.56 -3.53 -12.22
N GLU A 13 7.20 -3.15 -11.10
CA GLU A 13 7.70 -1.79 -10.90
C GLU A 13 8.72 -1.39 -11.99
N TYR A 14 9.61 -2.33 -12.40
CA TYR A 14 10.57 -2.11 -13.47
C TYR A 14 9.87 -1.88 -14.83
N ALA A 15 8.85 -2.65 -15.16
CA ALA A 15 8.04 -2.42 -16.36
C ALA A 15 7.45 -1.00 -16.36
N TRP A 16 6.88 -0.55 -15.24
CA TRP A 16 6.29 0.78 -15.10
C TRP A 16 7.27 1.91 -15.33
N ILE A 17 8.46 1.88 -14.70
CA ILE A 17 9.43 2.97 -14.89
C ILE A 17 9.94 3.03 -16.34
N ASN A 18 10.10 1.87 -16.99
CA ASN A 18 10.49 1.83 -18.40
C ASN A 18 9.38 2.33 -19.34
N THR A 19 8.12 2.01 -19.07
CA THR A 19 6.99 2.51 -19.85
C THR A 19 6.87 4.03 -19.71
N LEU A 20 6.99 4.58 -18.50
CA LEU A 20 7.06 6.02 -18.29
C LEU A 20 8.24 6.65 -19.04
N TYR A 21 9.41 6.05 -18.98
CA TYR A 21 10.58 6.54 -19.69
C TYR A 21 10.36 6.53 -21.21
N LYS A 22 9.87 5.43 -21.78
CA LYS A 22 9.54 5.33 -23.21
C LYS A 22 8.56 6.41 -23.67
N ALA A 23 7.53 6.69 -22.86
CA ALA A 23 6.52 7.69 -23.17
C ALA A 23 7.02 9.14 -23.07
N LEU A 24 8.03 9.41 -22.25
CA LEU A 24 8.45 10.77 -21.92
C LEU A 24 9.77 11.21 -22.56
N HIS A 25 10.71 10.31 -22.82
CA HIS A 25 12.06 10.66 -23.28
C HIS A 25 12.11 11.32 -24.67
N GLU A 26 11.11 11.07 -25.52
CA GLU A 26 10.96 11.74 -26.81
C GLU A 26 10.28 13.12 -26.70
N ILE A 27 9.57 13.35 -25.61
CA ILE A 27 8.84 14.61 -25.37
C ILE A 27 9.73 15.64 -24.68
N ARG A 28 10.56 15.17 -23.71
CA ARG A 28 11.42 16.04 -22.90
C ARG A 28 12.65 15.31 -22.39
N ASN A 29 13.64 16.06 -21.92
CA ASN A 29 14.81 15.49 -21.26
C ASN A 29 14.38 14.68 -20.02
N THR A 30 14.48 13.35 -20.10
CA THR A 30 14.02 12.41 -19.07
C THR A 30 15.14 11.41 -18.73
N ARG A 31 15.35 11.16 -17.45
CA ARG A 31 16.38 10.22 -17.00
C ARG A 31 15.87 9.31 -15.88
N ILE A 32 16.18 8.02 -15.97
CA ILE A 32 16.02 7.09 -14.85
C ILE A 32 17.24 7.24 -13.93
N VAL A 33 16.99 7.49 -12.64
CA VAL A 33 18.05 7.66 -11.63
C VAL A 33 18.66 6.30 -11.30
N ASN A 34 19.99 6.22 -11.39
CA ASN A 34 20.70 4.99 -11.04
C ASN A 34 20.85 4.87 -9.51
N ASN A 35 20.26 3.82 -8.94
CA ASN A 35 20.36 3.49 -7.52
C ASN A 35 20.22 1.97 -7.29
N SER A 36 20.44 1.51 -6.06
CA SER A 36 20.38 0.08 -5.71
C SER A 36 19.00 -0.56 -5.93
N SER A 37 17.92 0.22 -5.83
CA SER A 37 16.55 -0.25 -6.10
C SER A 37 16.35 -0.50 -7.59
N LEU A 38 16.88 0.35 -8.48
CA LEU A 38 16.87 0.11 -9.93
C LEU A 38 17.57 -1.21 -10.27
N ASP A 39 18.75 -1.45 -9.69
CA ASP A 39 19.50 -2.68 -9.94
C ASP A 39 18.73 -3.92 -9.45
N ALA A 40 18.09 -3.84 -8.29
CA ALA A 40 17.29 -4.93 -7.74
C ALA A 40 16.05 -5.22 -8.62
N ASN A 41 15.33 -4.20 -9.05
CA ASN A 41 14.14 -4.32 -9.89
C ASN A 41 14.51 -4.83 -11.30
N LYS A 42 15.63 -4.38 -11.86
CA LYS A 42 16.16 -4.88 -13.13
C LYS A 42 16.55 -6.37 -13.06
N ARG A 43 17.20 -6.82 -11.97
CA ARG A 43 17.48 -8.25 -11.77
C ARG A 43 16.21 -9.08 -11.68
N ALA A 44 15.20 -8.57 -10.96
CA ALA A 44 13.91 -9.24 -10.87
C ALA A 44 13.23 -9.35 -12.24
N TRP A 45 13.28 -8.29 -13.06
CA TRP A 45 12.78 -8.30 -14.43
C TRP A 45 13.44 -9.38 -15.30
N MET A 46 14.78 -9.49 -15.25
CA MET A 46 15.54 -10.42 -16.07
C MET A 46 15.27 -11.91 -15.78
N VAL A 47 14.68 -12.25 -14.62
CA VAL A 47 14.33 -13.63 -14.27
C VAL A 47 12.86 -13.96 -14.52
N MET A 48 12.06 -12.99 -15.02
CA MET A 48 10.69 -13.25 -15.47
C MET A 48 10.69 -13.96 -16.82
N SER A 49 9.65 -14.78 -17.07
CA SER A 49 9.41 -15.34 -18.41
C SER A 49 8.97 -14.24 -19.38
N ASP A 50 9.16 -14.47 -20.67
CA ASP A 50 8.76 -13.53 -21.72
C ASP A 50 7.26 -13.21 -21.64
N GLU A 51 6.42 -14.20 -21.32
CA GLU A 51 4.97 -14.00 -21.15
C GLU A 51 4.64 -13.08 -19.96
N MET A 52 5.41 -13.19 -18.86
CA MET A 52 5.22 -12.31 -17.71
C MET A 52 5.71 -10.90 -18.00
N GLN A 53 6.82 -10.76 -18.73
CA GLN A 53 7.33 -9.45 -19.14
C GLN A 53 6.32 -8.75 -20.05
N GLU A 54 5.82 -9.45 -21.08
CA GLU A 54 4.79 -8.92 -21.98
C GLU A 54 3.52 -8.49 -21.22
N LEU A 55 3.05 -9.33 -20.29
CA LEU A 55 1.87 -9.02 -19.47
C LEU A 55 2.07 -7.77 -18.61
N PHE A 56 3.26 -7.58 -18.03
CA PHE A 56 3.58 -6.39 -17.24
C PHE A 56 3.68 -5.13 -18.11
N GLU A 57 4.27 -5.24 -19.31
CA GLU A 57 4.34 -4.13 -20.27
C GLU A 57 2.95 -3.74 -20.75
N ILE A 58 2.11 -4.68 -21.18
CA ILE A 58 0.71 -4.40 -21.59
C ILE A 58 -0.06 -3.70 -20.46
N SER A 59 0.11 -4.16 -19.23
CA SER A 59 -0.54 -3.56 -18.07
C SER A 59 -0.09 -2.10 -17.85
N ALA A 60 1.20 -1.82 -17.95
CA ALA A 60 1.74 -0.47 -17.77
C ALA A 60 1.32 0.44 -18.95
N ASP A 61 1.45 -0.03 -20.19
CA ASP A 61 1.10 0.70 -21.41
C ASP A 61 -0.39 1.08 -21.44
N SER A 62 -1.27 0.23 -20.88
CA SER A 62 -2.72 0.50 -20.84
C SER A 62 -3.08 1.73 -19.99
N ALA A 63 -2.22 2.13 -19.06
CA ALA A 63 -2.53 3.14 -18.04
C ALA A 63 -1.60 4.36 -18.05
N VAL A 64 -0.45 4.28 -18.73
CA VAL A 64 0.54 5.38 -18.75
C VAL A 64 -0.05 6.68 -19.30
N ASP A 65 -0.80 6.63 -20.39
CA ASP A 65 -1.44 7.82 -20.98
C ASP A 65 -2.42 8.50 -20.01
N THR A 66 -3.12 7.68 -19.20
CA THR A 66 -4.00 8.20 -18.16
C THR A 66 -3.22 8.91 -17.06
N ILE A 67 -2.07 8.37 -16.63
CA ILE A 67 -1.19 9.05 -15.67
C ILE A 67 -0.66 10.38 -16.23
N LEU A 68 -0.25 10.40 -17.51
CA LEU A 68 0.21 11.63 -18.18
C LEU A 68 -0.91 12.67 -18.38
N GLU A 69 -2.15 12.20 -18.56
CA GLU A 69 -3.33 13.09 -18.58
C GLU A 69 -3.62 13.68 -17.19
N LEU A 70 -3.52 12.84 -16.14
CA LEU A 70 -3.74 13.29 -14.76
C LEU A 70 -2.65 14.26 -14.27
N GLU A 71 -1.42 14.15 -14.78
CA GLU A 71 -0.26 14.95 -14.37
C GLU A 71 0.39 15.69 -15.54
N PRO A 72 -0.21 16.79 -16.01
CA PRO A 72 0.32 17.57 -17.15
C PRO A 72 1.77 18.04 -16.97
N LEU A 73 2.22 18.24 -15.72
CA LEU A 73 3.60 18.65 -15.42
C LEU A 73 4.63 17.58 -15.78
N MET A 74 4.24 16.31 -15.90
CA MET A 74 5.15 15.26 -16.39
C MET A 74 5.57 15.49 -17.84
N SER A 75 4.64 15.90 -18.68
CA SER A 75 4.85 16.06 -20.14
C SER A 75 5.31 17.47 -20.52
N GLU A 76 5.23 18.45 -19.62
CA GLU A 76 5.65 19.82 -19.88
C GLU A 76 7.17 19.91 -20.07
N ASN A 77 7.61 20.46 -21.21
CA ASN A 77 9.02 20.63 -21.53
C ASN A 77 9.43 22.10 -21.43
N ASP A 78 10.00 22.47 -20.29
CA ASP A 78 10.56 23.81 -20.03
C ASP A 78 12.09 23.86 -20.15
N GLY A 79 12.71 22.78 -20.68
CA GLY A 79 14.16 22.62 -20.76
C GLY A 79 14.80 22.02 -19.50
N ASP A 80 14.05 21.81 -18.42
CA ASP A 80 14.52 21.11 -17.22
C ASP A 80 14.54 19.57 -17.41
N GLU A 81 15.25 18.88 -16.51
CA GLU A 81 15.31 17.42 -16.51
C GLU A 81 14.17 16.82 -15.67
N LEU A 82 13.50 15.79 -16.22
CA LEU A 82 12.57 14.95 -15.48
C LEU A 82 13.30 13.71 -14.95
N LEU A 83 13.24 13.48 -13.66
CA LEU A 83 13.85 12.33 -13.00
C LEU A 83 12.80 11.27 -12.67
N LEU A 84 13.06 10.04 -13.08
CA LEU A 84 12.29 8.86 -12.69
C LEU A 84 13.14 8.06 -11.70
N GLU A 85 12.67 7.89 -10.47
CA GLU A 85 13.47 7.30 -9.40
C GLU A 85 12.69 6.25 -8.64
N PHE A 86 13.29 5.07 -8.41
CA PHE A 86 12.77 4.11 -7.44
C PHE A 86 13.05 4.58 -6.02
N GLN A 87 12.04 4.49 -5.16
CA GLN A 87 12.22 4.70 -3.73
C GLN A 87 13.14 3.63 -3.14
N GLN A 88 13.89 4.02 -2.11
CA GLN A 88 14.71 3.08 -1.33
C GLN A 88 13.86 2.42 -0.25
N ASP A 89 14.19 1.17 0.11
CA ASP A 89 13.42 0.34 1.05
C ASP A 89 13.24 1.00 2.45
N ASP A 90 14.10 1.94 2.84
CA ASP A 90 13.99 2.68 4.09
C ASP A 90 12.92 3.79 4.09
N ALA A 91 12.47 4.25 2.94
CA ALA A 91 11.42 5.26 2.81
C ALA A 91 10.07 4.77 3.38
N GLY A 92 9.76 3.48 3.22
CA GLY A 92 8.57 2.85 3.77
C GLY A 92 8.49 2.90 5.31
N THR A 93 9.63 2.89 5.99
CA THR A 93 9.70 3.05 7.46
C THR A 93 9.34 4.46 7.92
N LYS A 94 9.46 5.44 7.02
CA LYS A 94 9.10 6.86 7.24
C LYS A 94 7.69 7.21 6.76
N GLY A 95 6.87 6.19 6.40
CA GLY A 95 5.50 6.38 5.96
C GLY A 95 5.33 6.77 4.49
N ASP A 96 6.38 6.74 3.67
CA ASP A 96 6.28 6.92 2.22
C ASP A 96 6.02 5.58 1.54
N VAL A 97 4.85 5.43 0.93
CA VAL A 97 4.36 4.18 0.32
C VAL A 97 4.58 4.13 -1.19
N ARG A 98 5.23 5.14 -1.75
CA ARG A 98 5.49 5.25 -3.18
C ARG A 98 6.62 4.32 -3.57
N ASP A 99 6.48 3.62 -4.69
CA ASP A 99 7.50 2.73 -5.25
C ASP A 99 8.35 3.48 -6.31
N ILE A 100 7.72 4.37 -7.09
CA ILE A 100 8.35 5.24 -8.09
C ILE A 100 8.03 6.69 -7.75
N VAL A 101 9.03 7.57 -7.82
CA VAL A 101 8.84 9.04 -7.70
C VAL A 101 9.34 9.71 -8.97
N VAL A 102 8.49 10.55 -9.54
CA VAL A 102 8.80 11.42 -10.68
C VAL A 102 9.06 12.81 -10.16
N LYS A 103 10.19 13.43 -10.52
CA LYS A 103 10.64 14.71 -9.96
C LYS A 103 11.03 15.72 -11.05
N ARG A 104 10.69 16.97 -10.81
CA ARG A 104 11.21 18.14 -11.50
C ARG A 104 11.83 19.06 -10.44
N ASN A 105 13.15 18.98 -10.28
CA ASN A 105 13.85 19.69 -9.20
C ASN A 105 13.80 21.21 -9.36
N ASP A 106 13.84 21.71 -10.58
CA ASP A 106 13.88 23.15 -10.89
C ASP A 106 12.61 23.90 -10.44
N ILE A 107 11.49 23.19 -10.39
CA ILE A 107 10.21 23.74 -9.94
C ILE A 107 9.72 23.16 -8.61
N HIS A 108 10.56 22.36 -7.91
CA HIS A 108 10.24 21.69 -6.64
C HIS A 108 8.93 20.88 -6.71
N TRP A 109 8.71 20.15 -7.80
CA TRP A 109 7.55 19.32 -8.01
C TRP A 109 7.92 17.83 -8.02
N GLU A 110 7.08 17.04 -7.37
CA GLU A 110 7.18 15.59 -7.42
C GLU A 110 5.78 14.93 -7.40
N VAL A 111 5.68 13.76 -7.99
CA VAL A 111 4.51 12.88 -7.89
C VAL A 111 4.98 11.46 -7.71
N GLY A 112 4.23 10.66 -6.95
CA GLY A 112 4.55 9.27 -6.68
C GLY A 112 3.57 8.28 -7.28
N LEU A 113 4.08 7.09 -7.60
CA LEU A 113 3.28 5.92 -7.96
C LEU A 113 3.54 4.80 -6.96
N SER A 114 2.49 4.17 -6.47
CA SER A 114 2.58 2.90 -5.72
C SER A 114 2.07 1.78 -6.62
N ILE A 115 2.96 0.87 -7.01
CA ILE A 115 2.75 -0.13 -8.04
C ILE A 115 2.49 -1.49 -7.40
N LYS A 116 1.37 -2.13 -7.73
CA LYS A 116 0.98 -3.42 -7.14
C LYS A 116 0.50 -4.39 -8.22
N HIS A 117 1.05 -5.61 -8.21
CA HIS A 117 0.68 -6.69 -9.12
C HIS A 117 -0.32 -7.62 -8.42
N ASN A 118 -1.56 -7.68 -8.91
CA ASN A 118 -2.65 -8.54 -8.39
C ASN A 118 -2.92 -8.42 -6.88
N HIS A 119 -2.49 -7.32 -6.25
CA HIS A 119 -2.54 -7.17 -4.80
C HIS A 119 -3.04 -5.79 -4.38
N GLU A 120 -4.11 -5.75 -3.58
CA GLU A 120 -4.76 -4.50 -3.17
C GLU A 120 -4.43 -4.06 -1.75
N ALA A 121 -3.65 -4.84 -1.00
CA ALA A 121 -3.30 -4.46 0.37
C ALA A 121 -2.68 -3.07 0.42
N VAL A 122 -3.08 -2.32 1.44
CA VAL A 122 -2.63 -0.94 1.63
C VAL A 122 -1.30 -0.94 2.37
N LYS A 123 -1.23 -1.68 3.47
CA LYS A 123 -0.03 -1.80 4.30
C LYS A 123 0.01 -3.18 4.97
N HIS A 124 1.20 -3.70 5.16
CA HIS A 124 1.45 -4.93 5.88
C HIS A 124 2.00 -4.63 7.28
N SER A 125 1.10 -4.37 8.21
CA SER A 125 1.46 -4.21 9.62
C SER A 125 1.58 -5.56 10.32
N ARG A 126 2.14 -5.58 11.53
CA ARG A 126 2.24 -6.78 12.36
C ARG A 126 1.69 -6.54 13.75
N LEU A 127 1.17 -7.60 14.36
CA LEU A 127 0.96 -7.67 15.81
C LEU A 127 2.04 -8.55 16.43
N SER A 128 2.63 -8.10 17.52
CA SER A 128 3.64 -8.85 18.29
C SER A 128 3.68 -8.34 19.71
N HIS A 129 4.37 -9.08 20.58
CA HIS A 129 4.55 -8.68 21.98
C HIS A 129 5.36 -7.39 22.21
N GLY A 130 6.05 -6.88 21.20
CA GLY A 130 6.93 -5.72 21.32
C GLY A 130 6.62 -4.58 20.36
N LEU A 131 5.59 -4.72 19.51
CA LEU A 131 5.18 -3.69 18.56
C LEU A 131 3.91 -3.00 19.09
N ASP A 132 4.06 -1.74 19.47
CA ASP A 132 2.96 -0.90 19.94
C ASP A 132 2.24 -0.29 18.74
N PHE A 133 1.25 -1.01 18.20
CA PHE A 133 0.53 -0.55 17.03
C PHE A 133 -0.23 0.76 17.29
N GLY A 134 -0.73 0.97 18.50
CA GLY A 134 -1.45 2.19 18.85
C GLY A 134 -0.54 3.42 18.77
N LYS A 135 0.66 3.33 19.34
CA LYS A 135 1.68 4.39 19.25
C LYS A 135 2.10 4.61 17.78
N GLU A 136 2.29 3.52 17.02
CA GLU A 136 2.76 3.59 15.64
C GLU A 136 1.70 4.12 14.68
N TRP A 137 0.44 3.70 14.82
CA TRP A 137 -0.60 4.01 13.82
C TRP A 137 -1.31 5.34 14.08
N PHE A 138 -1.49 5.72 15.33
CA PHE A 138 -2.23 6.93 15.69
C PHE A 138 -1.66 7.71 16.88
N GLY A 139 -0.45 7.37 17.33
CA GLY A 139 0.28 8.13 18.36
C GLY A 139 -0.17 7.90 19.80
N ILE A 140 -1.11 6.97 20.05
CA ILE A 140 -1.62 6.64 21.38
C ILE A 140 -1.08 5.28 21.79
N PRO A 141 -0.23 5.18 22.82
CA PRO A 141 0.30 3.88 23.25
C PRO A 141 -0.80 2.90 23.65
N CYS A 142 -0.60 1.62 23.32
CA CYS A 142 -1.50 0.56 23.74
C CYS A 142 -1.57 0.45 25.26
N SER A 143 -2.78 0.15 25.76
CA SER A 143 -3.08 0.03 27.19
C SER A 143 -2.39 -1.17 27.84
N LYS A 144 -2.31 -1.15 29.18
CA LYS A 144 -1.88 -2.32 29.94
C LYS A 144 -2.81 -3.52 29.72
N ASP A 145 -4.11 -3.28 29.56
CA ASP A 145 -5.09 -4.33 29.33
C ASP A 145 -4.86 -5.03 27.99
N TYR A 146 -4.58 -4.27 26.93
CA TYR A 146 -4.15 -4.84 25.65
C TYR A 146 -2.93 -5.75 25.82
N TRP A 147 -1.86 -5.24 26.48
CA TRP A 147 -0.63 -6.01 26.68
C TRP A 147 -0.85 -7.27 27.52
N ASN A 148 -1.67 -7.18 28.57
CA ASN A 148 -2.03 -8.33 29.40
C ASN A 148 -2.80 -9.40 28.60
N ALA A 149 -3.66 -9.00 27.66
CA ALA A 149 -4.42 -9.91 26.82
C ALA A 149 -3.54 -10.62 25.76
N VAL A 150 -2.64 -9.88 25.09
CA VAL A 150 -1.90 -10.41 23.92
C VAL A 150 -0.58 -11.10 24.29
N LYS A 151 0.07 -10.70 25.37
CA LYS A 151 1.40 -11.22 25.78
C LYS A 151 1.40 -12.75 25.99
N PRO A 152 0.44 -13.36 26.71
CA PRO A 152 0.46 -14.81 26.88
C PRO A 152 0.37 -15.57 25.54
N ILE A 153 -0.37 -15.03 24.56
CA ILE A 153 -0.53 -15.63 23.23
C ILE A 153 0.81 -15.59 22.49
N PHE A 154 1.49 -14.43 22.46
CA PHE A 154 2.78 -14.29 21.79
C PHE A 154 3.90 -15.05 22.48
N ASP A 155 3.90 -15.14 23.81
CA ASP A 155 4.87 -15.96 24.57
C ASP A 155 4.71 -17.45 24.23
N ARG A 156 3.47 -17.96 24.11
CA ARG A 156 3.19 -19.30 23.62
C ARG A 156 3.72 -19.49 22.19
N LEU A 157 3.38 -18.60 21.23
CA LEU A 157 3.86 -18.68 19.86
C LEU A 157 5.39 -18.65 19.77
N LYS A 158 6.07 -17.88 20.65
CA LYS A 158 7.53 -17.87 20.76
C LYS A 158 8.08 -19.22 21.24
N GLY A 159 7.40 -19.87 22.20
CA GLY A 159 7.71 -21.22 22.66
C GLY A 159 7.54 -22.25 21.54
N GLU A 160 6.45 -22.19 20.78
CA GLU A 160 6.20 -23.12 19.66
C GLU A 160 7.22 -22.90 18.53
N LYS A 161 7.59 -21.65 18.22
CA LYS A 161 8.67 -21.34 17.26
C LYS A 161 10.00 -22.00 17.67
N SER A 162 10.36 -21.93 18.94
CA SER A 162 11.63 -22.51 19.45
C SER A 162 11.69 -24.02 19.30
N LYS A 163 10.53 -24.69 19.29
CA LYS A 163 10.38 -26.14 19.05
C LYS A 163 10.34 -26.50 17.56
N GLY A 164 10.34 -25.49 16.65
CA GLY A 164 10.26 -25.70 15.21
C GLY A 164 8.88 -26.12 14.68
N ILE A 165 7.81 -25.94 15.47
CA ILE A 165 6.44 -26.33 15.14
C ILE A 165 5.97 -25.59 13.88
N LYS A 166 5.23 -26.30 13.01
CA LYS A 166 4.59 -25.68 11.83
C LYS A 166 3.28 -25.02 12.25
N TRP A 167 2.92 -23.96 11.53
CA TRP A 167 1.64 -23.28 11.77
C TRP A 167 0.42 -24.20 11.61
N SER A 168 0.49 -25.20 10.71
CA SER A 168 -0.56 -26.21 10.53
C SER A 168 -0.77 -27.11 11.75
N GLU A 169 0.24 -27.25 12.61
CA GLU A 169 0.25 -28.12 13.78
C GLU A 169 -0.28 -27.42 15.05
N ILE A 170 -0.58 -26.12 15.00
CA ILE A 170 -1.20 -25.41 16.13
C ILE A 170 -2.69 -25.81 16.22
N ASP A 171 -3.07 -26.38 17.34
CA ASP A 171 -4.44 -26.73 17.64
C ASP A 171 -5.29 -25.47 17.90
N ASP A 172 -6.55 -25.50 17.43
CA ASP A 172 -7.54 -24.43 17.64
C ASP A 172 -6.96 -23.02 17.47
N LYS A 173 -6.34 -22.76 16.31
CA LYS A 173 -5.79 -21.43 15.98
C LYS A 173 -6.83 -20.31 16.10
N GLU A 174 -8.06 -20.63 15.74
CA GLU A 174 -9.21 -19.72 15.77
C GLU A 174 -9.48 -19.25 17.19
N GLY A 175 -9.75 -20.19 18.10
CA GLY A 175 -10.14 -19.87 19.48
C GLY A 175 -8.98 -19.42 20.36
N THR A 176 -7.76 -19.90 20.07
CA THR A 176 -6.61 -19.65 20.96
C THR A 176 -5.65 -18.56 20.48
N VAL A 177 -5.74 -18.13 19.20
CA VAL A 177 -4.86 -17.11 18.63
C VAL A 177 -5.64 -16.01 17.95
N TYR A 178 -6.42 -16.31 16.90
CA TYR A 178 -7.01 -15.28 16.04
C TYR A 178 -8.07 -14.47 16.76
N ILE A 179 -9.09 -15.14 17.32
CA ILE A 179 -10.20 -14.46 18.00
C ILE A 179 -9.71 -13.58 19.16
N PRO A 180 -8.92 -14.10 20.12
CA PRO A 180 -8.50 -13.28 21.26
C PRO A 180 -7.56 -12.13 20.86
N LEU A 181 -6.68 -12.29 19.84
CA LEU A 181 -5.85 -11.20 19.36
C LEU A 181 -6.67 -10.11 18.67
N LEU A 182 -7.65 -10.50 17.84
CA LEU A 182 -8.52 -9.55 17.16
C LEU A 182 -9.50 -8.87 18.12
N GLN A 183 -9.98 -9.58 19.17
CA GLN A 183 -10.79 -8.95 20.21
C GLN A 183 -9.97 -7.88 20.95
N ALA A 184 -8.75 -8.21 21.40
CA ALA A 184 -7.88 -7.25 22.05
C ALA A 184 -7.55 -6.05 21.14
N PHE A 185 -7.36 -6.28 19.84
CA PHE A 185 -7.17 -5.23 18.85
C PHE A 185 -8.41 -4.31 18.76
N MET A 186 -9.62 -4.87 18.67
CA MET A 186 -10.86 -4.09 18.58
C MET A 186 -11.09 -3.27 19.87
N ASP A 187 -10.91 -3.88 21.03
CA ASP A 187 -11.08 -3.22 22.33
C ASP A 187 -10.11 -2.03 22.46
N GLU A 188 -8.86 -2.21 21.99
CA GLU A 188 -7.86 -1.17 22.02
C GLU A 188 -8.18 -0.02 21.04
N ILE A 189 -8.69 -0.32 19.85
CA ILE A 189 -9.19 0.70 18.90
C ILE A 189 -10.33 1.50 19.51
N HIS A 190 -11.31 0.86 20.16
CA HIS A 190 -12.41 1.56 20.82
C HIS A 190 -11.90 2.46 21.96
N ARG A 191 -10.95 1.96 22.77
CA ARG A 191 -10.33 2.76 23.83
C ARG A 191 -9.60 3.98 23.27
N ALA A 192 -8.81 3.77 22.21
CA ALA A 192 -8.07 4.86 21.58
C ALA A 192 -8.99 5.92 21.00
N TYR A 193 -10.08 5.53 20.36
CA TYR A 193 -11.09 6.45 19.83
C TYR A 193 -11.81 7.23 20.93
N ALA A 194 -12.10 6.59 22.07
CA ALA A 194 -12.66 7.28 23.23
C ALA A 194 -11.68 8.28 23.88
N THR A 195 -10.38 8.08 23.67
CA THR A 195 -9.32 8.98 24.20
C THR A 195 -9.05 10.15 23.26
N ASP A 196 -9.09 9.91 21.94
CA ASP A 196 -8.78 10.89 20.90
C ASP A 196 -9.71 10.67 19.69
N THR A 197 -10.61 11.57 19.46
CA THR A 197 -11.57 11.52 18.35
C THR A 197 -10.92 11.69 16.98
N ASP A 198 -9.66 12.18 16.90
CA ASP A 198 -8.87 12.25 15.66
C ASP A 198 -8.21 10.90 15.28
N MET A 199 -8.34 9.87 16.13
CA MET A 199 -7.76 8.54 15.88
C MET A 199 -8.11 7.96 14.51
N PRO A 200 -9.36 8.01 13.99
CA PRO A 200 -9.70 7.49 12.67
C PRO A 200 -8.91 8.13 11.54
N LYS A 201 -8.75 9.46 11.59
CA LYS A 201 -7.95 10.22 10.62
C LYS A 201 -6.50 9.78 10.66
N LYS A 202 -5.87 9.79 11.84
CA LYS A 202 -4.46 9.41 12.03
C LYS A 202 -4.18 7.98 11.57
N MET A 203 -5.11 7.06 11.84
CA MET A 203 -4.99 5.68 11.42
C MET A 203 -5.05 5.52 9.90
N VAL A 204 -5.97 6.22 9.23
CA VAL A 204 -6.04 6.20 7.76
C VAL A 204 -4.79 6.83 7.16
N GLU A 205 -4.31 7.98 7.66
CA GLU A 205 -3.05 8.60 7.24
C GLU A 205 -1.85 7.64 7.40
N TYR A 206 -1.78 6.91 8.50
CA TYR A 206 -0.75 5.87 8.67
C TYR A 206 -0.83 4.78 7.61
N LEU A 207 -2.05 4.32 7.27
CA LEU A 207 -2.27 3.23 6.32
C LEU A 207 -2.00 3.64 4.87
N ILE A 208 -2.45 4.83 4.46
CA ILE A 208 -2.27 5.31 3.08
C ILE A 208 -0.93 6.01 2.85
N GLY A 209 -0.21 6.37 3.92
CA GLY A 209 1.06 7.09 3.83
C GLY A 209 0.93 8.60 3.97
N THR A 210 2.09 9.28 3.99
CA THR A 210 2.22 10.71 4.32
C THR A 210 2.37 11.62 3.11
N ARG A 211 2.33 11.08 1.90
CA ARG A 211 2.48 11.80 0.64
C ARG A 211 1.30 11.51 -0.28
N ASP A 212 1.04 12.43 -1.19
CA ASP A 212 0.07 12.20 -2.27
C ASP A 212 0.69 11.29 -3.34
N TYR A 213 -0.14 10.39 -3.92
CA TYR A 213 0.33 9.44 -4.93
C TYR A 213 -0.83 8.82 -5.71
N TYR A 214 -0.49 8.18 -6.82
CA TYR A 214 -1.38 7.28 -7.55
C TYR A 214 -1.05 5.83 -7.19
N LYS A 215 -2.03 5.09 -6.69
CA LYS A 215 -1.89 3.64 -6.51
C LYS A 215 -2.33 2.95 -7.78
N VAL A 216 -1.42 2.20 -8.38
CA VAL A 216 -1.65 1.46 -9.61
C VAL A 216 -1.67 -0.03 -9.31
N VAL A 217 -2.74 -0.71 -9.71
CA VAL A 217 -2.92 -2.14 -9.44
C VAL A 217 -3.27 -2.87 -10.73
N SER A 218 -2.41 -3.82 -11.17
CA SER A 218 -2.82 -4.74 -12.25
C SER A 218 -3.79 -5.79 -11.73
N ARG A 219 -4.75 -6.15 -12.55
CA ARG A 219 -5.68 -7.25 -12.34
C ARG A 219 -5.66 -8.16 -13.57
N ASP A 220 -4.70 -9.09 -13.61
CA ASP A 220 -4.43 -9.94 -14.77
C ASP A 220 -5.65 -10.72 -15.21
N GLY A 221 -6.36 -11.36 -14.26
CA GLY A 221 -7.58 -12.12 -14.54
C GLY A 221 -8.73 -11.30 -15.14
N LYS A 222 -8.68 -9.97 -15.02
CA LYS A 222 -9.66 -9.04 -15.61
C LYS A 222 -9.10 -8.27 -16.81
N ARG A 223 -7.81 -8.42 -17.11
CA ARG A 223 -7.07 -7.67 -18.12
C ARG A 223 -7.30 -6.16 -18.00
N LEU A 224 -7.09 -5.63 -16.81
CA LEU A 224 -7.20 -4.20 -16.56
C LEU A 224 -6.17 -3.71 -15.54
N THR A 225 -5.83 -2.44 -15.64
CA THR A 225 -5.02 -1.70 -14.66
C THR A 225 -5.91 -0.67 -13.98
N LEU A 226 -5.91 -0.67 -12.65
CA LEU A 226 -6.64 0.30 -11.83
C LEU A 226 -5.71 1.43 -11.40
N ILE A 227 -6.20 2.65 -11.42
CA ILE A 227 -5.52 3.81 -10.85
C ILE A 227 -6.43 4.39 -9.76
N HIS A 228 -5.94 4.45 -8.52
CA HIS A 228 -6.59 5.14 -7.41
C HIS A 228 -5.81 6.40 -7.06
N THR A 229 -6.51 7.52 -6.83
CA THR A 229 -5.90 8.81 -6.54
C THR A 229 -5.90 9.11 -5.05
N PHE A 230 -4.75 9.08 -4.40
CA PHE A 230 -4.61 9.46 -2.99
C PHE A 230 -4.07 10.89 -2.89
N ASN A 231 -4.94 11.88 -3.05
CA ASN A 231 -4.63 13.31 -3.04
C ASN A 231 -5.03 13.93 -1.68
N VAL A 232 -4.30 13.59 -0.62
CA VAL A 232 -4.62 14.02 0.75
C VAL A 232 -4.25 15.49 1.00
N HIS A 233 -3.14 15.93 0.38
CA HIS A 233 -2.58 17.27 0.55
C HIS A 233 -2.85 18.21 -0.64
N GLY A 234 -3.54 17.73 -1.66
CA GLY A 234 -3.85 18.52 -2.84
C GLY A 234 -2.64 18.80 -3.74
N THR A 235 -1.62 17.92 -3.76
CA THR A 235 -0.42 18.12 -4.60
C THR A 235 -0.53 17.46 -5.96
N LEU A 236 -1.48 16.54 -6.16
CA LEU A 236 -1.72 15.90 -7.46
C LEU A 236 -2.51 16.78 -8.41
N ASN A 237 -2.47 16.43 -9.70
CA ASN A 237 -3.29 17.00 -10.75
C ASN A 237 -3.07 18.50 -10.96
N LYS A 238 -1.82 18.95 -10.79
CA LYS A 238 -1.48 20.36 -11.01
C LYS A 238 -1.43 20.68 -12.50
N PRO A 239 -2.00 21.83 -12.92
CA PRO A 239 -1.91 22.26 -14.30
C PRO A 239 -0.46 22.60 -14.66
N SER A 240 -0.09 22.34 -15.92
CA SER A 240 1.11 22.90 -16.52
C SER A 240 0.82 24.29 -17.12
N LYS A 241 1.83 24.98 -17.65
CA LYS A 241 1.66 26.26 -18.32
C LYS A 241 0.79 26.19 -19.58
N ILE A 242 0.73 25.01 -20.21
CA ILE A 242 0.09 24.81 -21.51
C ILE A 242 -1.10 23.84 -21.47
N LYS A 243 -1.25 23.06 -20.41
CA LYS A 243 -2.29 22.03 -20.32
C LYS A 243 -2.88 21.96 -18.91
N VAL A 244 -4.19 21.78 -18.88
CA VAL A 244 -4.96 21.40 -17.69
C VAL A 244 -5.51 19.99 -17.95
N SER A 245 -5.46 19.12 -16.97
CA SER A 245 -6.07 17.79 -17.09
C SER A 245 -7.58 17.90 -17.33
N ALA A 246 -8.11 17.07 -18.22
CA ALA A 246 -9.56 16.93 -18.41
C ALA A 246 -10.23 16.22 -17.23
N ILE A 247 -9.45 15.53 -16.39
CA ILE A 247 -9.92 14.79 -15.21
C ILE A 247 -9.53 15.61 -13.97
N THR A 248 -10.51 15.99 -13.16
CA THR A 248 -10.26 16.65 -11.88
C THR A 248 -10.04 15.59 -10.78
N VAL A 249 -8.92 15.70 -10.05
CA VAL A 249 -8.62 14.82 -8.90
C VAL A 249 -8.97 15.56 -7.61
N PRO A 250 -10.03 15.15 -6.89
CA PRO A 250 -10.43 15.80 -5.65
C PRO A 250 -9.38 15.63 -4.54
N ILE A 251 -9.39 16.54 -3.56
CA ILE A 251 -8.70 16.31 -2.28
C ILE A 251 -9.46 15.22 -1.51
N VAL A 252 -8.73 14.25 -0.98
CA VAL A 252 -9.32 13.11 -0.26
C VAL A 252 -9.84 13.56 1.10
N GLU A 253 -11.11 13.29 1.36
CA GLU A 253 -11.73 13.51 2.66
C GLU A 253 -11.36 12.41 3.65
N LEU A 254 -10.60 12.76 4.67
CA LEU A 254 -10.21 11.82 5.73
C LEU A 254 -11.38 11.60 6.71
N PRO A 255 -11.45 10.43 7.38
CA PRO A 255 -12.52 10.12 8.30
C PRO A 255 -12.32 10.86 9.63
N THR A 256 -13.44 11.17 10.29
CA THR A 256 -13.51 11.79 11.61
C THR A 256 -14.26 10.94 12.64
N GLU A 257 -14.89 9.82 12.19
CA GLU A 257 -15.76 9.01 13.04
C GLU A 257 -15.53 7.51 12.79
N LEU A 258 -15.44 6.74 13.87
CA LEU A 258 -15.51 5.27 13.87
C LEU A 258 -16.99 4.87 13.98
N VAL A 259 -17.57 4.41 12.88
CA VAL A 259 -18.98 4.03 12.80
C VAL A 259 -19.20 2.62 13.36
N ALA A 260 -18.35 1.66 12.96
CA ALA A 260 -18.43 0.27 13.46
C ALA A 260 -17.09 -0.45 13.32
N LEU A 261 -16.83 -1.37 14.23
CA LEU A 261 -15.71 -2.31 14.18
C LEU A 261 -16.20 -3.66 14.67
N ARG A 262 -16.09 -4.70 13.84
CA ARG A 262 -16.66 -6.02 14.13
C ARG A 262 -15.92 -7.13 13.40
N PHE A 263 -16.09 -8.35 13.87
CA PHE A 263 -15.66 -9.50 13.07
C PHE A 263 -16.41 -9.55 11.74
N LYS A 264 -15.67 -9.87 10.68
CA LYS A 264 -16.28 -10.17 9.39
C LYS A 264 -17.18 -11.39 9.51
N THR A 265 -18.40 -11.31 8.98
CA THR A 265 -19.36 -12.41 9.01
C THR A 265 -18.75 -13.69 8.41
N GLY A 266 -18.78 -14.78 9.19
CA GLY A 266 -18.23 -16.08 8.79
C GLY A 266 -16.69 -16.18 8.82
N SER A 267 -16.00 -15.24 9.47
CA SER A 267 -14.54 -15.26 9.60
C SER A 267 -14.11 -15.16 11.06
N THR A 268 -13.12 -15.95 11.44
CA THR A 268 -12.49 -15.95 12.78
C THR A 268 -11.16 -15.19 12.81
N ASN A 269 -10.62 -14.83 11.66
CA ASN A 269 -9.31 -14.18 11.51
C ASN A 269 -9.36 -12.81 10.82
N THR A 270 -10.56 -12.24 10.64
CA THR A 270 -10.74 -10.96 9.94
C THR A 270 -11.73 -10.09 10.70
N VAL A 271 -11.39 -8.82 10.90
CA VAL A 271 -12.30 -7.79 11.36
C VAL A 271 -12.50 -6.73 10.27
N GLU A 272 -13.67 -6.12 10.26
CA GLU A 272 -14.04 -5.04 9.35
C GLU A 272 -14.27 -3.76 10.16
N MET A 273 -13.70 -2.67 9.69
CA MET A 273 -13.83 -1.34 10.25
C MET A 273 -14.55 -0.44 9.26
N TYR A 274 -15.57 0.23 9.73
CA TYR A 274 -16.38 1.18 8.99
C TYR A 274 -16.18 2.55 9.61
N LEU A 275 -15.67 3.48 8.81
CA LEU A 275 -15.51 4.88 9.20
C LEU A 275 -16.46 5.74 8.35
N ASN A 276 -16.70 6.98 8.77
CA ASN A 276 -17.48 7.92 7.96
C ASN A 276 -16.74 8.30 6.66
N ASN A 277 -17.35 9.13 5.83
CA ASN A 277 -16.85 9.57 4.52
C ASN A 277 -16.54 8.43 3.54
N GLY A 278 -17.12 7.22 3.76
CA GLY A 278 -16.99 6.08 2.84
C GLY A 278 -15.76 5.18 3.05
N TRP A 279 -14.94 5.42 4.06
CA TRP A 279 -13.81 4.58 4.38
C TRP A 279 -14.25 3.27 5.03
N GLN A 280 -13.83 2.14 4.42
CA GLN A 280 -14.11 0.81 4.94
C GLN A 280 -12.86 -0.06 4.77
N LEU A 281 -12.45 -0.70 5.84
CA LEU A 281 -11.19 -1.45 5.94
C LEU A 281 -11.45 -2.87 6.42
N SER A 282 -10.69 -3.81 5.90
CA SER A 282 -10.62 -5.19 6.34
C SER A 282 -9.22 -5.48 6.88
N PHE A 283 -9.14 -6.04 8.07
CA PHE A 283 -7.91 -6.44 8.76
C PHE A 283 -7.90 -7.95 8.94
N ARG A 284 -7.18 -8.67 8.08
CA ARG A 284 -7.01 -10.11 8.18
C ARG A 284 -5.68 -10.44 8.83
N ILE A 285 -5.73 -11.18 9.94
CA ILE A 285 -4.52 -11.64 10.63
C ILE A 285 -4.12 -13.05 10.17
N HIS A 286 -2.83 -13.27 9.95
CA HIS A 286 -2.30 -14.58 9.58
C HIS A 286 -0.82 -14.73 9.93
N ASN A 287 -0.36 -15.98 10.02
CA ASN A 287 1.05 -16.30 10.09
C ASN A 287 1.68 -16.22 8.69
N ALA A 288 2.80 -15.51 8.55
CA ALA A 288 3.40 -15.23 7.24
C ALA A 288 4.31 -16.36 6.72
N SER A 289 4.50 -17.44 7.48
CA SER A 289 5.45 -18.51 7.21
C SER A 289 4.78 -19.88 7.42
N THR A 290 5.37 -20.95 6.88
CA THR A 290 4.95 -22.33 7.19
C THR A 290 5.25 -22.73 8.62
N LYS A 291 6.28 -22.14 9.25
CA LYS A 291 6.60 -22.32 10.67
C LYS A 291 5.90 -21.26 11.50
N VAL A 292 5.69 -21.54 12.78
CA VAL A 292 5.13 -20.59 13.73
C VAL A 292 6.02 -19.35 13.84
N GLU A 293 5.43 -18.17 13.76
CA GLU A 293 6.08 -16.88 13.99
C GLU A 293 5.58 -16.25 15.30
N PRO A 294 6.45 -15.59 16.10
CA PRO A 294 6.05 -14.89 17.32
C PRO A 294 5.47 -13.50 17.01
N SER A 295 5.07 -13.29 15.79
CA SER A 295 4.35 -12.10 15.31
C SER A 295 3.43 -12.50 14.17
N LEU A 296 2.24 -11.94 14.11
CA LEU A 296 1.29 -12.18 13.04
C LEU A 296 1.17 -10.96 12.14
N LYS A 297 0.99 -11.20 10.85
CA LYS A 297 0.85 -10.17 9.84
C LYS A 297 -0.61 -9.76 9.72
N PHE A 298 -0.88 -8.45 9.64
CA PHE A 298 -2.13 -7.93 9.14
C PHE A 298 -2.03 -7.74 7.63
N ASP A 299 -3.00 -8.29 6.91
CA ASP A 299 -3.29 -7.96 5.53
C ASP A 299 -4.44 -6.95 5.56
N VAL A 300 -4.11 -5.67 5.38
CA VAL A 300 -5.07 -4.58 5.45
C VAL A 300 -5.51 -4.20 4.05
N GLN A 301 -6.82 -4.26 3.80
CA GLN A 301 -7.40 -3.93 2.50
C GLN A 301 -8.52 -2.91 2.63
N PHE A 302 -8.67 -2.05 1.64
CA PHE A 302 -9.89 -1.27 1.48
C PHE A 302 -11.00 -2.18 0.93
N ILE A 303 -12.14 -2.21 1.62
CA ILE A 303 -13.39 -2.82 1.15
C ILE A 303 -14.40 -1.75 0.71
N GLY A 304 -14.12 -0.50 1.01
CA GLY A 304 -14.78 0.70 0.50
C GLY A 304 -13.85 1.91 0.60
N MET A 305 -13.97 2.83 -0.34
CA MET A 305 -13.20 4.08 -0.38
C MET A 305 -14.14 5.27 -0.60
N PRO A 306 -13.78 6.48 -0.12
CA PRO A 306 -14.57 7.67 -0.36
C PRO A 306 -14.66 8.01 -1.85
N VAL A 307 -15.72 8.69 -2.25
CA VAL A 307 -15.90 9.15 -3.65
C VAL A 307 -14.82 10.15 -4.08
N SER A 308 -14.12 10.76 -3.13
CA SER A 308 -12.97 11.63 -3.38
C SER A 308 -11.69 10.87 -3.80
N VAL A 309 -11.63 9.55 -3.61
CA VAL A 309 -10.62 8.69 -4.24
C VAL A 309 -11.17 8.21 -5.57
N LEU A 310 -10.68 8.76 -6.66
CA LEU A 310 -11.09 8.28 -7.98
C LEU A 310 -10.58 6.86 -8.20
N ASN A 311 -11.41 6.06 -8.87
CA ASN A 311 -11.06 4.73 -9.34
C ASN A 311 -11.19 4.73 -10.87
N ILE A 312 -10.05 4.69 -11.57
CA ILE A 312 -9.99 4.75 -13.03
C ILE A 312 -9.58 3.37 -13.54
N GLU A 313 -10.38 2.79 -14.43
CA GLU A 313 -10.13 1.48 -15.04
C GLU A 313 -9.54 1.64 -16.45
N CYS A 314 -8.31 1.16 -16.64
CA CYS A 314 -7.62 1.14 -17.91
C CYS A 314 -7.62 -0.29 -18.46
N LYS A 315 -8.40 -0.57 -19.50
CA LYS A 315 -8.48 -1.90 -20.12
C LYS A 315 -7.24 -2.17 -20.95
N TRP A 316 -6.72 -3.37 -20.85
CA TRP A 316 -5.62 -3.83 -21.69
C TRP A 316 -6.10 -4.06 -23.12
N LYS A 317 -5.32 -3.61 -24.07
CA LYS A 317 -5.59 -3.77 -25.50
C LYS A 317 -4.98 -5.08 -26.02
#